data_997ca4c2fb96c831ea5bf3fedb2af44b
#
_entry.id   997ca4c2fb96c831ea5bf3fedb2af44b
#
_cell.length_a   1.000
_cell.length_b   1.000
_cell.length_c   1.000
_cell.angle_alpha   90.00
_cell.angle_beta   90.00
_cell.angle_gamma   90.00
#
_symmetry.space_group_name_H-M   'P 1'
#
loop_
_entity.id
_entity.type
_entity.pdbx_description
1 polymer ?
#
loop_
_entity_poly.entity_id
_entity_poly.type
_entity_poly.pdbx_seq_one_letter_code
_entity_poly.pdbx_strand_id
1 'polypeptide(L)'
;MIELNKRILTVETSKIRQFNDYTKEVGADVILTLGEPDFYTPDEITNEAIKALHAHQTKYGPTPGLMDVRKKVCEFEKRVNDFDCTYEEVLITHGSTEALTSALFTMMNEEDEVIVLNPTYPMYRQMVEFMGGKLVTIDISTSNFQVTEEQLKQAITSKTKAIILTSPNNPTGTVLNDTSYDIIYKMLKDKPIYIICDDVYNQIIFENRKPGFVRYKDLKDRIIVCQSYSKSYAMPGWRCGYMIANKAFVSEAMKIHQYMIVALNTFIQPAMIKALDYNPQEMVASYKERRDYIYERLVRMGLEVNKPEGAFYIFPSIKKFKMGSFEFCKRLAQEYKVAIIPGECFEADDFIRISYCVDMNTIQTACDRLEQFIKTLEV
;
A
#
# COMPACT_ATOMS: atom_id res chain seq x y z
N MET A 1 -15.10 25.83 -25.62
CA MET A 1 -14.82 24.43 -25.19
C MET A 1 -15.90 24.04 -24.19
N ILE A 2 -16.35 22.78 -24.23
CA ILE A 2 -17.28 22.28 -23.20
C ILE A 2 -16.48 22.12 -21.90
N GLU A 3 -17.04 22.60 -20.79
CA GLU A 3 -16.38 22.51 -19.49
C GLU A 3 -16.31 21.05 -19.00
N LEU A 4 -15.14 20.65 -18.48
CA LEU A 4 -14.94 19.35 -17.84
C LEU A 4 -15.40 19.40 -16.36
N ASN A 5 -15.51 18.26 -15.73
CA ASN A 5 -15.81 18.16 -14.31
C ASN A 5 -14.73 18.90 -13.49
N LYS A 6 -15.15 19.89 -12.69
CA LYS A 6 -14.24 20.74 -11.92
C LYS A 6 -13.36 19.96 -10.95
N ARG A 7 -13.88 18.87 -10.34
CA ARG A 7 -13.10 18.01 -9.44
C ARG A 7 -11.96 17.31 -10.16
N ILE A 8 -12.15 16.88 -11.42
CA ILE A 8 -11.10 16.23 -12.19
C ILE A 8 -9.97 17.20 -12.57
N LEU A 9 -10.32 18.48 -12.75
CA LEU A 9 -9.34 19.51 -13.10
C LEU A 9 -8.41 19.89 -11.93
N THR A 10 -8.80 19.61 -10.69
CA THR A 10 -7.96 19.87 -9.50
C THR A 10 -7.04 18.72 -9.15
N VAL A 11 -7.26 17.54 -9.73
CA VAL A 11 -6.45 16.35 -9.43
C VAL A 11 -5.16 16.38 -10.23
N GLU A 12 -4.04 16.32 -9.52
CA GLU A 12 -2.73 16.23 -10.12
C GLU A 12 -2.45 14.80 -10.65
N THR A 13 -1.73 14.73 -11.75
CA THR A 13 -1.18 13.45 -12.22
C THR A 13 -0.13 12.93 -11.24
N SER A 14 0.05 11.59 -11.17
CA SER A 14 0.97 10.97 -10.22
C SER A 14 2.40 11.52 -10.35
N LYS A 15 2.89 12.24 -9.33
CA LYS A 15 4.27 12.74 -9.25
C LYS A 15 5.30 11.59 -9.39
N ILE A 16 4.99 10.40 -8.85
CA ILE A 16 5.84 9.21 -9.00
C ILE A 16 5.96 8.81 -10.48
N ARG A 17 4.86 8.84 -11.26
CA ARG A 17 4.90 8.53 -12.69
C ARG A 17 5.68 9.58 -13.48
N GLN A 18 5.44 10.85 -13.20
CA GLN A 18 6.19 11.95 -13.83
C GLN A 18 7.69 11.80 -13.58
N PHE A 19 8.09 11.48 -12.35
CA PHE A 19 9.49 11.26 -12.03
C PHE A 19 10.05 10.02 -12.72
N ASN A 20 9.29 8.92 -12.81
CA ASN A 20 9.71 7.74 -13.57
C ASN A 20 9.93 8.04 -15.07
N ASP A 21 9.07 8.84 -15.67
CA ASP A 21 9.24 9.23 -17.08
C ASP A 21 10.49 10.10 -17.25
N TYR A 22 10.70 11.06 -16.35
CA TYR A 22 11.95 11.84 -16.31
C TYR A 22 13.21 10.95 -16.20
N THR A 23 13.22 9.93 -15.32
CA THR A 23 14.38 9.05 -15.15
C THR A 23 14.70 8.26 -16.41
N LYS A 24 13.70 7.89 -17.23
CA LYS A 24 13.89 7.28 -18.55
C LYS A 24 14.50 8.27 -19.54
N GLU A 25 14.02 9.51 -19.58
CA GLU A 25 14.53 10.56 -20.47
C GLU A 25 16.02 10.84 -20.22
N VAL A 26 16.46 10.84 -18.96
CA VAL A 26 17.89 11.05 -18.61
C VAL A 26 18.73 9.78 -18.72
N GLY A 27 18.15 8.66 -19.13
CA GLY A 27 18.83 7.38 -19.33
C GLY A 27 19.37 6.77 -18.04
N ALA A 28 18.60 6.84 -16.94
CA ALA A 28 18.93 6.10 -15.73
C ALA A 28 18.79 4.59 -15.99
N ASP A 29 19.80 3.82 -15.60
CA ASP A 29 19.88 2.37 -15.85
C ASP A 29 19.73 1.51 -14.59
N VAL A 30 19.82 2.10 -13.41
CA VAL A 30 19.61 1.44 -12.11
C VAL A 30 18.31 1.95 -11.50
N ILE A 31 17.23 1.17 -11.61
CA ILE A 31 15.86 1.61 -11.30
C ILE A 31 15.38 0.99 -9.99
N LEU A 32 15.24 1.83 -8.95
CA LEU A 32 14.69 1.46 -7.64
C LEU A 32 13.42 2.28 -7.31
N THR A 33 12.66 2.62 -8.34
CA THR A 33 11.44 3.43 -8.20
C THR A 33 10.17 2.59 -8.15
N LEU A 34 10.22 1.36 -8.67
CA LEU A 34 9.06 0.49 -8.84
C LEU A 34 8.56 -0.05 -7.49
N GLY A 35 7.26 -0.18 -7.36
CA GLY A 35 6.61 -0.75 -6.20
C GLY A 35 5.92 -2.08 -6.56
N GLU A 36 6.61 -2.95 -7.30
CA GLU A 36 6.08 -4.27 -7.68
C GLU A 36 7.15 -5.35 -7.50
N PRO A 37 6.74 -6.57 -7.10
CA PRO A 37 7.66 -7.70 -6.97
C PRO A 37 8.44 -7.97 -8.25
N ASP A 38 9.73 -8.27 -8.13
CA ASP A 38 10.58 -8.76 -9.22
C ASP A 38 10.45 -10.28 -9.43
N PHE A 39 9.68 -10.94 -8.57
CA PHE A 39 9.32 -12.34 -8.71
C PHE A 39 8.17 -12.52 -9.70
N TYR A 40 8.15 -13.65 -10.38
CA TYR A 40 7.00 -14.07 -11.17
C TYR A 40 5.93 -14.69 -10.27
N THR A 41 4.66 -14.58 -10.71
CA THR A 41 3.58 -15.34 -10.06
C THR A 41 3.95 -16.82 -10.04
N PRO A 42 3.88 -17.52 -8.90
CA PRO A 42 4.20 -18.95 -8.82
C PRO A 42 3.41 -19.79 -9.82
N ASP A 43 4.08 -20.76 -10.46
CA ASP A 43 3.49 -21.62 -11.49
C ASP A 43 2.24 -22.35 -10.99
N GLU A 44 2.22 -22.80 -9.75
CA GLU A 44 1.06 -23.47 -9.17
C GLU A 44 -0.19 -22.56 -9.09
N ILE A 45 0.00 -21.26 -8.95
CA ILE A 45 -1.09 -20.26 -9.00
C ILE A 45 -1.50 -20.02 -10.45
N THR A 46 -0.51 -19.78 -11.33
CA THR A 46 -0.73 -19.51 -12.76
C THR A 46 -1.47 -20.67 -13.44
N ASN A 47 -1.10 -21.91 -13.12
CA ASN A 47 -1.71 -23.10 -13.69
C ASN A 47 -3.22 -23.23 -13.39
N GLU A 48 -3.71 -22.74 -12.25
CA GLU A 48 -5.14 -22.75 -11.96
C GLU A 48 -5.94 -21.82 -12.89
N ALA A 49 -5.39 -20.65 -13.24
CA ALA A 49 -6.02 -19.78 -14.22
C ALA A 49 -5.99 -20.39 -15.64
N ILE A 50 -4.89 -21.04 -16.02
CA ILE A 50 -4.77 -21.75 -17.29
C ILE A 50 -5.83 -22.87 -17.38
N LYS A 51 -5.98 -23.68 -16.32
CA LYS A 51 -7.03 -24.71 -16.25
C LYS A 51 -8.42 -24.11 -16.38
N ALA A 52 -8.69 -23.00 -15.71
CA ALA A 52 -9.98 -22.31 -15.78
C ALA A 52 -10.27 -21.79 -17.20
N LEU A 53 -9.27 -21.27 -17.91
CA LEU A 53 -9.39 -20.85 -19.31
C LEU A 53 -9.69 -22.03 -20.23
N HIS A 54 -8.99 -23.15 -20.07
CA HIS A 54 -9.26 -24.38 -20.83
C HIS A 54 -10.65 -24.97 -20.52
N ALA A 55 -11.15 -24.75 -19.31
CA ALA A 55 -12.52 -25.12 -18.90
C ALA A 55 -13.58 -24.09 -19.34
N HIS A 56 -13.20 -23.12 -20.18
CA HIS A 56 -14.09 -22.06 -20.69
C HIS A 56 -14.78 -21.23 -19.61
N GLN A 57 -14.14 -21.00 -18.44
CA GLN A 57 -14.64 -20.14 -17.38
C GLN A 57 -14.47 -18.66 -17.74
N THR A 58 -15.11 -18.21 -18.80
CA THR A 58 -14.98 -16.86 -19.38
C THR A 58 -16.29 -16.08 -19.42
N LYS A 59 -17.33 -16.60 -18.78
CA LYS A 59 -18.62 -15.92 -18.65
C LYS A 59 -18.66 -15.05 -17.38
N TYR A 60 -19.63 -14.15 -17.30
CA TYR A 60 -19.84 -13.38 -16.07
C TYR A 60 -20.09 -14.30 -14.88
N GLY A 61 -19.40 -14.00 -13.78
CA GLY A 61 -19.62 -14.61 -12.49
C GLY A 61 -20.59 -13.80 -11.61
N PRO A 62 -20.84 -14.28 -10.39
CA PRO A 62 -21.58 -13.50 -9.39
C PRO A 62 -20.84 -12.19 -9.07
N THR A 63 -21.59 -11.10 -8.97
CA THR A 63 -21.04 -9.76 -8.67
C THR A 63 -20.08 -9.75 -7.49
N PRO A 64 -20.39 -10.33 -6.29
CA PRO A 64 -19.47 -10.30 -5.18
C PRO A 64 -18.25 -11.25 -5.32
N GLY A 65 -18.12 -11.97 -6.41
CA GLY A 65 -17.16 -13.04 -6.63
C GLY A 65 -17.73 -14.44 -6.32
N LEU A 66 -17.02 -15.46 -6.79
CA LEU A 66 -17.40 -16.85 -6.57
C LEU A 66 -17.45 -17.17 -5.06
N MET A 67 -18.44 -17.96 -4.65
CA MET A 67 -18.65 -18.29 -3.24
C MET A 67 -17.43 -18.98 -2.63
N ASP A 68 -16.79 -19.88 -3.39
CA ASP A 68 -15.62 -20.63 -2.89
C ASP A 68 -14.42 -19.72 -2.63
N VAL A 69 -14.20 -18.71 -3.47
CA VAL A 69 -13.16 -17.70 -3.23
C VAL A 69 -13.43 -16.91 -1.95
N ARG A 70 -14.69 -16.45 -1.77
CA ARG A 70 -15.08 -15.68 -0.59
C ARG A 70 -14.96 -16.49 0.71
N LYS A 71 -15.35 -17.76 0.67
CA LYS A 71 -15.14 -18.69 1.81
C LYS A 71 -13.65 -18.89 2.09
N LYS A 72 -12.83 -19.06 1.03
CA LYS A 72 -11.39 -19.19 1.17
C LYS A 72 -10.73 -17.97 1.78
N VAL A 73 -11.20 -16.76 1.42
CA VAL A 73 -10.76 -15.52 2.07
C VAL A 73 -11.06 -15.55 3.57
N CYS A 74 -12.26 -15.98 3.99
CA CYS A 74 -12.60 -16.09 5.42
C CYS A 74 -11.68 -17.09 6.16
N GLU A 75 -11.41 -18.24 5.57
CA GLU A 75 -10.48 -19.24 6.14
C GLU A 75 -9.06 -18.66 6.27
N PHE A 76 -8.60 -17.95 5.26
CA PHE A 76 -7.29 -17.29 5.25
C PHE A 76 -7.20 -16.23 6.35
N GLU A 77 -8.15 -15.32 6.43
CA GLU A 77 -8.15 -14.25 7.43
C GLU A 77 -8.24 -14.79 8.87
N LYS A 78 -9.03 -15.85 9.08
CA LYS A 78 -9.05 -16.54 10.37
C LYS A 78 -7.70 -17.14 10.72
N ARG A 79 -7.06 -17.83 9.77
CA ARG A 79 -5.76 -18.49 9.97
C ARG A 79 -4.63 -17.50 10.23
N VAL A 80 -4.64 -16.38 9.49
CA VAL A 80 -3.50 -15.47 9.40
C VAL A 80 -3.62 -14.28 10.35
N ASN A 81 -4.82 -13.76 10.52
CA ASN A 81 -5.11 -12.54 11.29
C ASN A 81 -5.99 -12.79 12.53
N ASP A 82 -6.39 -14.04 12.79
CA ASP A 82 -7.44 -14.39 13.78
C ASP A 82 -8.71 -13.55 13.61
N PHE A 83 -9.04 -13.20 12.37
CA PHE A 83 -10.18 -12.36 12.04
C PHE A 83 -11.34 -13.22 11.51
N ASP A 84 -12.45 -13.23 12.26
CA ASP A 84 -13.63 -13.99 11.91
C ASP A 84 -14.54 -13.19 10.98
N CYS A 85 -14.81 -13.71 9.79
CA CYS A 85 -15.78 -13.16 8.86
C CYS A 85 -16.61 -14.26 8.19
N THR A 86 -17.73 -13.88 7.61
CA THR A 86 -18.55 -14.73 6.78
C THR A 86 -18.36 -14.36 5.31
N TYR A 87 -18.64 -15.29 4.39
CA TYR A 87 -18.51 -15.01 2.95
C TYR A 87 -19.42 -13.85 2.49
N GLU A 88 -20.48 -13.53 3.22
CA GLU A 88 -21.37 -12.40 2.92
C GLU A 88 -20.73 -11.03 3.26
N GLU A 89 -19.68 -11.04 4.09
CA GLU A 89 -18.87 -9.87 4.45
C GLU A 89 -17.69 -9.66 3.49
N VAL A 90 -17.53 -10.50 2.45
CA VAL A 90 -16.43 -10.45 1.50
C VAL A 90 -16.91 -10.01 0.12
N LEU A 91 -16.23 -9.02 -0.47
CA LEU A 91 -16.37 -8.60 -1.85
C LEU A 91 -15.04 -8.78 -2.58
N ILE A 92 -15.04 -9.55 -3.66
CA ILE A 92 -13.86 -9.74 -4.51
C ILE A 92 -13.72 -8.54 -5.45
N THR A 93 -12.54 -7.96 -5.53
CA THR A 93 -12.29 -6.67 -6.19
C THR A 93 -11.11 -6.72 -7.17
N HIS A 94 -11.03 -5.75 -8.08
CA HIS A 94 -9.88 -5.54 -8.97
C HIS A 94 -8.69 -4.91 -8.21
N GLY A 95 -8.14 -5.68 -7.27
CA GLY A 95 -7.10 -5.27 -6.33
C GLY A 95 -7.62 -4.36 -5.23
N SER A 96 -6.72 -3.95 -4.32
CA SER A 96 -7.07 -3.04 -3.22
C SER A 96 -7.47 -1.65 -3.71
N THR A 97 -7.03 -1.22 -4.89
CA THR A 97 -7.43 0.09 -5.45
C THR A 97 -8.94 0.20 -5.60
N GLU A 98 -9.59 -0.83 -6.15
CA GLU A 98 -11.05 -0.86 -6.22
C GLU A 98 -11.69 -1.01 -4.85
N ALA A 99 -11.14 -1.88 -3.97
CA ALA A 99 -11.63 -2.04 -2.61
C ALA A 99 -11.67 -0.71 -1.85
N LEU A 100 -10.59 0.06 -1.88
CA LEU A 100 -10.47 1.39 -1.28
C LEU A 100 -11.44 2.38 -1.91
N THR A 101 -11.51 2.42 -3.26
CA THR A 101 -12.41 3.33 -3.97
C THR A 101 -13.87 3.03 -3.62
N SER A 102 -14.27 1.75 -3.65
CA SER A 102 -15.63 1.35 -3.32
C SER A 102 -15.97 1.63 -1.85
N ALA A 103 -15.01 1.40 -0.93
CA ALA A 103 -15.19 1.71 0.48
C ALA A 103 -15.41 3.22 0.71
N LEU A 104 -14.54 4.05 0.16
CA LEU A 104 -14.66 5.51 0.29
C LEU A 104 -15.94 6.04 -0.36
N PHE A 105 -16.26 5.56 -1.57
CA PHE A 105 -17.49 5.97 -2.27
C PHE A 105 -18.77 5.59 -1.51
N THR A 106 -18.73 4.48 -0.78
CA THR A 106 -19.88 4.00 0.01
C THR A 106 -20.13 4.86 1.26
N MET A 107 -19.06 5.37 1.89
CA MET A 107 -19.19 6.03 3.21
C MET A 107 -19.15 7.55 3.16
N MET A 108 -18.52 8.15 2.14
CA MET A 108 -18.21 9.58 2.14
C MET A 108 -19.34 10.44 1.57
N ASN A 109 -19.57 11.56 2.22
CA ASN A 109 -20.28 12.70 1.70
C ASN A 109 -19.29 13.84 1.40
N GLU A 110 -19.77 14.92 0.77
CA GLU A 110 -18.97 16.14 0.57
C GLU A 110 -18.51 16.69 1.93
N GLU A 111 -17.29 17.20 1.97
CA GLU A 111 -16.64 17.79 3.15
C GLU A 111 -16.31 16.79 4.28
N ASP A 112 -16.60 15.49 4.15
CA ASP A 112 -16.14 14.49 5.11
C ASP A 112 -14.61 14.42 5.11
N GLU A 113 -14.04 14.20 6.29
CA GLU A 113 -12.59 14.13 6.49
C GLU A 113 -12.12 12.67 6.64
N VAL A 114 -11.01 12.36 5.96
CA VAL A 114 -10.32 11.07 6.09
C VAL A 114 -8.90 11.30 6.61
N ILE A 115 -8.57 10.67 7.73
CA ILE A 115 -7.25 10.80 8.35
C ILE A 115 -6.29 9.76 7.76
N VAL A 116 -5.04 10.16 7.51
CA VAL A 116 -3.92 9.25 7.19
C VAL A 116 -2.69 9.59 8.01
N LEU A 117 -1.85 8.59 8.26
CA LEU A 117 -0.54 8.74 8.89
C LEU A 117 0.50 8.99 7.79
N ASN A 118 1.01 10.23 7.72
CA ASN A 118 1.94 10.66 6.67
C ASN A 118 3.40 10.56 7.16
N PRO A 119 4.38 10.13 6.33
CA PRO A 119 4.30 9.85 4.89
C PRO A 119 3.52 8.57 4.56
N THR A 120 2.70 8.62 3.50
CA THR A 120 1.83 7.52 3.11
C THR A 120 1.66 7.44 1.59
N TYR A 121 0.93 6.43 1.13
CA TYR A 121 0.68 6.22 -0.29
C TYR A 121 -0.12 7.38 -0.91
N PRO A 122 0.41 8.08 -1.92
CA PRO A 122 -0.18 9.33 -2.41
C PRO A 122 -1.60 9.19 -2.97
N MET A 123 -1.98 7.99 -3.42
CA MET A 123 -3.28 7.75 -4.05
C MET A 123 -4.48 8.01 -3.11
N TYR A 124 -4.29 7.94 -1.79
CA TYR A 124 -5.38 8.19 -0.84
C TYR A 124 -5.94 9.60 -0.98
N ARG A 125 -5.05 10.60 -1.19
CA ARG A 125 -5.48 12.00 -1.41
C ARG A 125 -6.43 12.11 -2.60
N GLN A 126 -6.02 11.59 -3.76
CA GLN A 126 -6.84 11.66 -4.97
C GLN A 126 -8.17 10.93 -4.81
N MET A 127 -8.16 9.75 -4.18
CA MET A 127 -9.39 9.00 -3.91
C MET A 127 -10.38 9.78 -3.05
N VAL A 128 -9.90 10.39 -1.95
CA VAL A 128 -10.73 11.19 -1.04
C VAL A 128 -11.25 12.45 -1.74
N GLU A 129 -10.40 13.17 -2.47
CA GLU A 129 -10.77 14.40 -3.19
C GLU A 129 -11.75 14.12 -4.34
N PHE A 130 -11.66 12.98 -5.05
CA PHE A 130 -12.67 12.56 -6.03
C PHE A 130 -14.08 12.46 -5.43
N MET A 131 -14.17 12.02 -4.17
CA MET A 131 -15.44 11.89 -3.45
C MET A 131 -15.95 13.24 -2.88
N GLY A 132 -15.19 14.33 -3.07
CA GLY A 132 -15.53 15.65 -2.50
C GLY A 132 -15.16 15.79 -1.03
N GLY A 133 -14.37 14.85 -0.49
CA GLY A 133 -13.87 14.88 0.88
C GLY A 133 -12.53 15.60 1.01
N LYS A 134 -12.01 15.63 2.22
CA LYS A 134 -10.75 16.25 2.58
C LYS A 134 -9.82 15.22 3.25
N LEU A 135 -8.58 15.08 2.73
CA LEU A 135 -7.58 14.30 3.40
C LEU A 135 -6.92 15.11 4.53
N VAL A 136 -6.92 14.55 5.74
CA VAL A 136 -6.25 15.09 6.92
C VAL A 136 -5.00 14.27 7.18
N THR A 137 -3.83 14.87 7.04
CA THR A 137 -2.53 14.19 7.22
C THR A 137 -2.00 14.41 8.63
N ILE A 138 -1.58 13.34 9.30
CA ILE A 138 -0.82 13.40 10.54
C ILE A 138 0.64 13.11 10.19
N ASP A 139 1.52 14.10 10.31
CA ASP A 139 2.96 13.88 10.11
C ASP A 139 3.54 13.09 11.28
N ILE A 140 3.92 11.83 10.99
CA ILE A 140 4.56 10.92 11.95
C ILE A 140 6.07 10.74 11.70
N SER A 141 6.66 11.55 10.83
CA SER A 141 8.10 11.46 10.49
C SER A 141 9.02 11.75 11.70
N THR A 142 8.57 12.62 12.60
CA THR A 142 9.32 13.00 13.80
C THR A 142 9.18 12.05 14.98
N SER A 143 8.28 11.06 14.88
CA SER A 143 7.96 10.08 15.93
C SER A 143 8.32 8.64 15.52
N ASN A 144 9.41 8.47 14.78
CA ASN A 144 9.84 7.17 14.23
C ASN A 144 8.75 6.44 13.43
N PHE A 145 7.95 7.21 12.70
CA PHE A 145 6.81 6.73 11.92
C PHE A 145 5.77 5.96 12.77
N GLN A 146 5.59 6.38 14.04
CA GLN A 146 4.54 5.91 14.95
C GLN A 146 3.63 7.07 15.32
N VAL A 147 2.34 6.78 15.56
CA VAL A 147 1.38 7.82 15.93
C VAL A 147 1.40 8.08 17.44
N THR A 148 1.22 9.33 17.84
CA THR A 148 1.04 9.74 19.23
C THR A 148 -0.43 10.12 19.51
N GLU A 149 -0.82 10.06 20.78
CA GLU A 149 -2.18 10.43 21.19
C GLU A 149 -2.50 11.88 20.88
N GLU A 150 -1.53 12.79 21.09
CA GLU A 150 -1.71 14.21 20.84
C GLU A 150 -1.93 14.52 19.36
N GLN A 151 -1.14 13.89 18.47
CA GLN A 151 -1.30 14.04 17.01
C GLN A 151 -2.71 13.59 16.55
N LEU A 152 -3.14 12.43 17.04
CA LEU A 152 -4.45 11.89 16.65
C LEU A 152 -5.60 12.73 17.22
N LYS A 153 -5.46 13.24 18.45
CA LYS A 153 -6.43 14.11 19.09
C LYS A 153 -6.64 15.42 18.32
N GLN A 154 -5.56 16.01 17.81
CA GLN A 154 -5.62 17.24 17.01
C GLN A 154 -6.26 17.02 15.63
N ALA A 155 -6.08 15.82 15.05
CA ALA A 155 -6.60 15.50 13.72
C ALA A 155 -8.09 15.12 13.70
N ILE A 156 -8.63 14.58 14.80
CA ILE A 156 -10.02 14.14 14.87
C ILE A 156 -10.95 15.35 15.08
N THR A 157 -11.91 15.54 14.14
CA THR A 157 -12.93 16.56 14.20
C THR A 157 -14.33 15.93 14.15
N SER A 158 -15.38 16.75 14.21
CA SER A 158 -16.75 16.30 14.00
C SER A 158 -17.06 15.87 12.56
N LYS A 159 -16.17 16.19 11.60
CA LYS A 159 -16.25 15.79 10.19
C LYS A 159 -15.47 14.54 9.87
N THR A 160 -14.67 14.02 10.82
CA THR A 160 -13.85 12.82 10.60
C THR A 160 -14.74 11.62 10.34
N LYS A 161 -14.67 11.08 9.13
CA LYS A 161 -15.45 9.95 8.66
C LYS A 161 -14.70 8.63 8.77
N ALA A 162 -13.40 8.66 8.45
CA ALA A 162 -12.56 7.47 8.47
C ALA A 162 -11.10 7.78 8.79
N ILE A 163 -10.36 6.75 9.19
CA ILE A 163 -8.90 6.71 9.19
C ILE A 163 -8.45 5.57 8.28
N ILE A 164 -7.41 5.81 7.45
CA ILE A 164 -6.77 4.77 6.66
C ILE A 164 -5.45 4.40 7.34
N LEU A 165 -5.31 3.13 7.67
CA LEU A 165 -4.12 2.54 8.27
C LEU A 165 -3.44 1.63 7.25
N THR A 166 -2.15 1.87 6.97
CA THR A 166 -1.33 1.03 6.11
C THR A 166 -0.15 0.52 6.90
N SER A 167 -0.11 -0.78 7.17
CA SER A 167 0.93 -1.40 7.99
C SER A 167 1.18 -2.85 7.54
N PRO A 168 2.37 -3.15 6.99
CA PRO A 168 3.52 -2.27 6.70
C PRO A 168 3.22 -1.12 5.74
N ASN A 169 3.93 -0.01 5.93
CA ASN A 169 3.69 1.24 5.22
C ASN A 169 4.50 1.37 3.93
N ASN A 170 3.93 2.01 2.93
CA ASN A 170 4.59 2.59 1.78
C ASN A 170 4.52 4.13 1.93
N PRO A 171 5.65 4.87 2.12
CA PRO A 171 7.02 4.53 1.66
C PRO A 171 7.99 3.99 2.73
N THR A 172 7.64 3.95 4.01
CA THR A 172 8.61 3.83 5.10
C THR A 172 9.07 2.39 5.40
N GLY A 173 8.28 1.38 5.02
CA GLY A 173 8.50 -0.01 5.44
C GLY A 173 8.21 -0.28 6.92
N THR A 174 7.71 0.73 7.64
CA THR A 174 7.42 0.62 9.07
C THR A 174 6.15 -0.16 9.34
N VAL A 175 6.16 -0.98 10.39
CA VAL A 175 4.99 -1.62 10.97
C VAL A 175 4.53 -0.79 12.17
N LEU A 176 3.25 -0.48 12.27
CA LEU A 176 2.69 0.18 13.46
C LEU A 176 2.85 -0.75 14.66
N ASN A 177 3.44 -0.22 15.73
CA ASN A 177 3.64 -0.96 16.96
C ASN A 177 2.35 -1.07 17.80
N ASP A 178 2.37 -1.92 18.82
CA ASP A 178 1.21 -2.14 19.69
C ASP A 178 0.76 -0.84 20.37
N THR A 179 1.69 0.05 20.76
CA THR A 179 1.36 1.36 21.35
C THR A 179 0.57 2.24 20.38
N SER A 180 0.99 2.32 19.11
CA SER A 180 0.24 3.06 18.09
C SER A 180 -1.16 2.50 17.89
N TYR A 181 -1.29 1.18 17.79
CA TYR A 181 -2.60 0.54 17.67
C TYR A 181 -3.49 0.79 18.89
N ASP A 182 -2.96 0.71 20.12
CA ASP A 182 -3.69 0.98 21.34
C ASP A 182 -4.16 2.44 21.43
N ILE A 183 -3.34 3.39 21.01
CA ILE A 183 -3.72 4.81 20.92
C ILE A 183 -4.89 4.98 19.96
N ILE A 184 -4.77 4.43 18.73
CA ILE A 184 -5.82 4.52 17.72
C ILE A 184 -7.12 3.89 18.26
N TYR A 185 -7.03 2.70 18.85
CA TYR A 185 -8.19 2.03 19.44
C TYR A 185 -8.88 2.89 20.52
N LYS A 186 -8.12 3.37 21.51
CA LYS A 186 -8.65 4.20 22.61
C LYS A 186 -9.34 5.46 22.10
N MET A 187 -8.75 6.11 21.09
CA MET A 187 -9.28 7.34 20.53
C MET A 187 -10.52 7.15 19.66
N LEU A 188 -10.70 5.96 19.06
CA LEU A 188 -11.79 5.70 18.12
C LEU A 188 -12.90 4.80 18.65
N LYS A 189 -12.70 4.03 19.73
CA LYS A 189 -13.66 3.01 20.20
C LYS A 189 -15.08 3.55 20.39
N ASP A 190 -15.24 4.77 20.89
CA ASP A 190 -16.52 5.39 21.19
C ASP A 190 -16.97 6.42 20.12
N LYS A 191 -16.32 6.46 18.95
CA LYS A 191 -16.61 7.41 17.88
C LYS A 191 -17.17 6.70 16.63
N PRO A 192 -18.11 7.30 15.90
CA PRO A 192 -18.67 6.72 14.68
C PRO A 192 -17.72 6.92 13.47
N ILE A 193 -16.45 6.48 13.61
CA ILE A 193 -15.40 6.62 12.59
C ILE A 193 -15.07 5.24 12.04
N TYR A 194 -15.01 5.09 10.73
CA TYR A 194 -14.56 3.87 10.07
C TYR A 194 -13.03 3.73 10.12
N ILE A 195 -12.57 2.50 10.19
CA ILE A 195 -11.14 2.16 10.16
C ILE A 195 -10.88 1.33 8.90
N ILE A 196 -10.22 1.92 7.91
CA ILE A 196 -9.83 1.23 6.69
C ILE A 196 -8.41 0.69 6.89
N CYS A 197 -8.26 -0.63 6.83
CA CYS A 197 -6.98 -1.31 6.88
C CYS A 197 -6.55 -1.63 5.44
N ASP A 198 -5.60 -0.87 4.90
CA ASP A 198 -4.94 -1.19 3.63
C ASP A 198 -3.82 -2.18 3.91
N ASP A 199 -4.15 -3.47 3.86
CA ASP A 199 -3.32 -4.57 4.32
C ASP A 199 -2.49 -5.23 3.20
N VAL A 200 -2.25 -4.51 2.10
CA VAL A 200 -1.58 -5.05 0.90
C VAL A 200 -0.19 -5.63 1.15
N TYR A 201 0.49 -5.20 2.22
CA TYR A 201 1.82 -5.69 2.60
C TYR A 201 1.81 -6.60 3.83
N ASN A 202 0.67 -6.96 4.39
CA ASN A 202 0.59 -7.67 5.68
C ASN A 202 1.19 -9.08 5.68
N GLN A 203 1.50 -9.68 4.51
CA GLN A 203 2.24 -10.93 4.39
C GLN A 203 3.76 -10.71 4.21
N ILE A 204 4.20 -9.47 3.97
CA ILE A 204 5.61 -9.11 3.80
C ILE A 204 6.06 -8.42 5.08
N ILE A 205 6.21 -9.19 6.15
CA ILE A 205 6.72 -8.75 7.46
C ILE A 205 7.89 -9.66 7.81
N PHE A 206 9.01 -9.07 8.19
CA PHE A 206 10.28 -9.77 8.31
C PHE A 206 10.46 -10.45 9.66
N GLU A 207 9.81 -9.94 10.71
CA GLU A 207 9.97 -10.44 12.07
C GLU A 207 8.64 -10.33 12.84
N ASN A 208 8.35 -11.34 13.68
CA ASN A 208 7.25 -11.32 14.66
C ASN A 208 5.92 -10.78 14.15
N ARG A 209 5.42 -11.33 13.02
CA ARG A 209 4.14 -10.92 12.47
C ARG A 209 3.01 -11.07 13.49
N LYS A 210 2.30 -9.99 13.74
CA LYS A 210 1.09 -9.96 14.57
C LYS A 210 -0.10 -9.51 13.71
N PRO A 211 -1.34 -9.90 14.07
CA PRO A 211 -2.53 -9.30 13.46
C PRO A 211 -2.48 -7.78 13.52
N GLY A 212 -2.90 -7.12 12.44
CA GLY A 212 -3.01 -5.67 12.38
C GLY A 212 -4.14 -5.12 13.27
N PHE A 213 -4.75 -4.02 12.84
CA PHE A 213 -5.83 -3.38 13.62
C PHE A 213 -7.08 -4.27 13.78
N VAL A 214 -7.26 -5.29 12.94
CA VAL A 214 -8.36 -6.29 13.02
C VAL A 214 -8.39 -7.09 14.33
N ARG A 215 -7.33 -6.99 15.15
CA ARG A 215 -7.27 -7.58 16.52
C ARG A 215 -8.33 -7.01 17.47
N TYR A 216 -8.79 -5.79 17.25
CA TYR A 216 -9.82 -5.14 18.07
C TYR A 216 -11.22 -5.55 17.61
N LYS A 217 -11.63 -6.75 18.01
CA LYS A 217 -12.84 -7.44 17.53
C LYS A 217 -14.15 -6.71 17.86
N ASP A 218 -14.17 -5.90 18.91
CA ASP A 218 -15.28 -5.04 19.30
C ASP A 218 -15.54 -3.88 18.33
N LEU A 219 -14.56 -3.56 17.48
CA LEU A 219 -14.69 -2.57 16.40
C LEU A 219 -15.00 -3.18 15.03
N LYS A 220 -15.23 -4.50 14.94
CA LYS A 220 -15.40 -5.22 13.68
C LYS A 220 -16.40 -4.55 12.74
N ASP A 221 -17.51 -4.05 13.23
CA ASP A 221 -18.56 -3.42 12.42
C ASP A 221 -18.12 -2.14 11.70
N ARG A 222 -16.99 -1.55 12.13
CA ARG A 222 -16.42 -0.32 11.57
C ARG A 222 -15.08 -0.55 10.88
N ILE A 223 -14.54 -1.75 10.96
CA ILE A 223 -13.29 -2.12 10.26
C ILE A 223 -13.62 -2.52 8.82
N ILE A 224 -12.86 -1.97 7.89
CA ILE A 224 -12.90 -2.31 6.47
C ILE A 224 -11.48 -2.76 6.08
N VAL A 225 -11.31 -4.03 5.76
CA VAL A 225 -10.05 -4.58 5.27
C VAL A 225 -10.03 -4.47 3.75
N CYS A 226 -8.99 -3.85 3.21
CA CYS A 226 -8.70 -3.78 1.78
C CYS A 226 -7.41 -4.55 1.49
N GLN A 227 -7.50 -5.62 0.72
CA GLN A 227 -6.38 -6.52 0.46
C GLN A 227 -6.12 -6.71 -1.02
N SER A 228 -4.87 -7.01 -1.36
CA SER A 228 -4.43 -7.26 -2.73
C SER A 228 -3.52 -8.48 -2.82
N TYR A 229 -3.65 -9.24 -3.90
CA TYR A 229 -2.71 -10.32 -4.24
C TYR A 229 -1.42 -9.80 -4.89
N SER A 230 -1.39 -8.53 -5.28
CA SER A 230 -0.31 -7.92 -6.07
C SER A 230 1.07 -8.05 -5.44
N LYS A 231 1.16 -7.94 -4.10
CA LYS A 231 2.46 -7.85 -3.42
C LYS A 231 2.89 -9.20 -2.85
N SER A 232 2.01 -9.83 -2.08
CA SER A 232 2.31 -11.07 -1.36
C SER A 232 2.46 -12.30 -2.26
N TYR A 233 1.89 -12.27 -3.46
CA TYR A 233 1.88 -13.40 -4.39
C TYR A 233 2.45 -13.06 -5.78
N ALA A 234 3.13 -11.92 -5.90
CA ALA A 234 3.69 -11.44 -7.17
C ALA A 234 2.63 -11.43 -8.31
N MET A 235 1.43 -10.91 -8.04
CA MET A 235 0.29 -10.85 -8.97
C MET A 235 -0.14 -9.41 -9.31
N PRO A 236 0.77 -8.44 -9.57
CA PRO A 236 0.34 -7.06 -9.78
C PRO A 236 -0.50 -6.88 -11.06
N GLY A 237 -0.15 -7.58 -12.14
CA GLY A 237 -0.86 -7.54 -13.43
C GLY A 237 -2.20 -8.27 -13.43
N TRP A 238 -2.46 -9.15 -12.47
CA TRP A 238 -3.71 -9.93 -12.37
C TRP A 238 -4.91 -9.08 -11.93
N ARG A 239 -4.65 -7.94 -11.30
CA ARG A 239 -5.69 -7.05 -10.77
C ARG A 239 -6.70 -7.76 -9.89
N CYS A 240 -6.28 -8.48 -8.87
CA CYS A 240 -7.18 -9.17 -7.94
C CYS A 240 -6.89 -8.82 -6.47
N GLY A 241 -7.97 -8.74 -5.71
CA GLY A 241 -7.98 -8.39 -4.29
C GLY A 241 -9.35 -8.65 -3.68
N TYR A 242 -9.55 -8.18 -2.46
CA TYR A 242 -10.84 -8.25 -1.78
C TYR A 242 -11.02 -7.12 -0.76
N MET A 243 -12.27 -6.85 -0.45
CA MET A 243 -12.71 -6.05 0.68
C MET A 243 -13.45 -6.93 1.68
N ILE A 244 -13.22 -6.72 2.97
CA ILE A 244 -14.04 -7.29 4.05
C ILE A 244 -14.59 -6.15 4.89
N ALA A 245 -15.90 -6.15 5.09
CA ALA A 245 -16.60 -5.23 5.98
C ALA A 245 -17.87 -5.89 6.52
N ASN A 246 -18.60 -5.24 7.43
CA ASN A 246 -19.87 -5.78 7.84
C ASN A 246 -20.83 -5.97 6.64
N LYS A 247 -21.73 -6.95 6.73
CA LYS A 247 -22.62 -7.36 5.62
C LYS A 247 -23.43 -6.19 5.02
N ALA A 248 -23.92 -5.28 5.87
CA ALA A 248 -24.70 -4.13 5.40
C ALA A 248 -23.83 -3.18 4.56
N PHE A 249 -22.59 -2.92 4.99
CA PHE A 249 -21.65 -2.10 4.24
C PHE A 249 -21.28 -2.75 2.90
N VAL A 250 -20.97 -4.06 2.89
CA VAL A 250 -20.66 -4.80 1.65
C VAL A 250 -21.82 -4.76 0.67
N SER A 251 -23.06 -4.84 1.16
CA SER A 251 -24.25 -4.74 0.31
C SER A 251 -24.33 -3.38 -0.43
N GLU A 252 -23.94 -2.31 0.22
CA GLU A 252 -23.91 -0.98 -0.39
C GLU A 252 -22.70 -0.80 -1.32
N ALA A 253 -21.52 -1.22 -0.89
CA ALA A 253 -20.29 -1.19 -1.70
C ALA A 253 -20.41 -2.03 -2.99
N MET A 254 -21.14 -3.13 -2.92
CA MET A 254 -21.41 -3.99 -4.09
C MET A 254 -22.16 -3.25 -5.21
N LYS A 255 -22.96 -2.22 -4.90
CA LYS A 255 -23.61 -1.39 -5.94
C LYS A 255 -22.56 -0.64 -6.75
N ILE A 256 -21.55 -0.07 -6.08
CA ILE A 256 -20.45 0.63 -6.75
C ILE A 256 -19.68 -0.33 -7.63
N HIS A 257 -19.25 -1.47 -7.06
CA HIS A 257 -18.59 -2.55 -7.80
C HIS A 257 -19.37 -2.99 -9.03
N GLN A 258 -20.67 -3.25 -8.88
CA GLN A 258 -21.53 -3.71 -9.98
C GLN A 258 -21.60 -2.70 -11.12
N TYR A 259 -21.74 -1.41 -10.84
CA TYR A 259 -21.85 -0.40 -11.89
C TYR A 259 -20.53 0.01 -12.49
N MET A 260 -19.40 -0.17 -11.77
CA MET A 260 -18.07 0.10 -12.31
C MET A 260 -17.50 -1.06 -13.12
N ILE A 261 -17.72 -2.32 -12.68
CA ILE A 261 -16.94 -3.48 -13.14
C ILE A 261 -17.83 -4.68 -13.49
N VAL A 262 -19.03 -4.79 -12.92
CA VAL A 262 -19.97 -5.92 -12.99
C VAL A 262 -19.54 -7.08 -12.08
N ALA A 263 -18.38 -7.67 -12.32
CA ALA A 263 -17.78 -8.75 -11.53
C ALA A 263 -16.30 -8.95 -11.91
N LEU A 264 -15.51 -9.52 -10.99
CA LEU A 264 -14.14 -9.92 -11.30
C LEU A 264 -14.13 -11.09 -12.32
N ASN A 265 -13.11 -11.12 -13.17
CA ASN A 265 -12.90 -12.18 -14.16
C ASN A 265 -12.96 -13.56 -13.50
N THR A 266 -13.84 -14.43 -14.01
CA THR A 266 -14.09 -15.75 -13.41
C THR A 266 -12.90 -16.68 -13.50
N PHE A 267 -12.12 -16.62 -14.59
CA PHE A 267 -10.99 -17.52 -14.82
C PHE A 267 -9.79 -17.26 -13.89
N ILE A 268 -9.68 -16.07 -13.27
CA ILE A 268 -8.59 -15.80 -12.30
C ILE A 268 -8.97 -16.21 -10.87
N GLN A 269 -10.23 -16.39 -10.57
CA GLN A 269 -10.69 -16.65 -9.21
C GLN A 269 -10.22 -18.01 -8.65
N PRO A 270 -10.12 -19.11 -9.41
CA PRO A 270 -9.45 -20.33 -8.92
C PRO A 270 -7.99 -20.13 -8.54
N ALA A 271 -7.27 -19.29 -9.29
CA ALA A 271 -5.89 -18.92 -8.94
C ALA A 271 -5.81 -18.12 -7.63
N MET A 272 -6.83 -17.30 -7.33
CA MET A 272 -6.91 -16.60 -6.05
C MET A 272 -7.05 -17.57 -4.87
N ILE A 273 -7.84 -18.63 -5.01
CA ILE A 273 -7.96 -19.70 -3.99
C ILE A 273 -6.58 -20.32 -3.74
N LYS A 274 -5.89 -20.68 -4.81
CA LYS A 274 -4.56 -21.31 -4.72
C LYS A 274 -3.53 -20.39 -4.08
N ALA A 275 -3.58 -19.09 -4.41
CA ALA A 275 -2.67 -18.10 -3.83
C ALA A 275 -2.83 -17.97 -2.30
N LEU A 276 -4.05 -18.09 -1.75
CA LEU A 276 -4.28 -18.06 -0.30
C LEU A 276 -3.75 -19.29 0.45
N ASP A 277 -3.45 -20.37 -0.27
CA ASP A 277 -2.76 -21.56 0.27
C ASP A 277 -1.24 -21.50 0.07
N TYR A 278 -0.77 -20.63 -0.82
CA TYR A 278 0.66 -20.47 -1.09
C TYR A 278 1.39 -19.80 0.08
N ASN A 279 2.58 -20.29 0.39
CA ASN A 279 3.44 -19.72 1.41
C ASN A 279 4.50 -18.79 0.77
N PRO A 280 4.43 -17.46 0.95
CA PRO A 280 5.36 -16.53 0.31
C PRO A 280 6.72 -16.40 1.02
N GLN A 281 7.07 -17.30 1.94
CA GLN A 281 8.24 -17.14 2.82
C GLN A 281 9.59 -17.07 2.08
N GLU A 282 9.76 -17.74 0.94
CA GLU A 282 10.99 -17.60 0.13
C GLU A 282 11.17 -16.17 -0.39
N MET A 283 10.10 -15.59 -0.92
CA MET A 283 10.10 -14.21 -1.40
C MET A 283 10.32 -13.23 -0.23
N VAL A 284 9.66 -13.46 0.91
CA VAL A 284 9.83 -12.64 2.11
C VAL A 284 11.26 -12.72 2.65
N ALA A 285 11.87 -13.92 2.68
CA ALA A 285 13.25 -14.09 3.09
C ALA A 285 14.24 -13.35 2.17
N SER A 286 14.02 -13.40 0.86
CA SER A 286 14.82 -12.65 -0.11
C SER A 286 14.70 -11.13 0.11
N TYR A 287 13.48 -10.62 0.34
CA TYR A 287 13.32 -9.19 0.67
C TYR A 287 13.98 -8.82 2.00
N LYS A 288 13.97 -9.71 2.99
CA LYS A 288 14.67 -9.48 4.26
C LYS A 288 16.18 -9.36 4.05
N GLU A 289 16.78 -10.22 3.25
CA GLU A 289 18.22 -10.17 2.92
C GLU A 289 18.57 -8.85 2.21
N ARG A 290 17.78 -8.46 1.21
CA ARG A 290 17.96 -7.20 0.48
C ARG A 290 17.79 -5.98 1.39
N ARG A 291 16.79 -6.00 2.28
CA ARG A 291 16.56 -4.99 3.30
C ARG A 291 17.76 -4.84 4.22
N ASP A 292 18.30 -5.95 4.73
CA ASP A 292 19.44 -5.93 5.66
C ASP A 292 20.68 -5.34 4.98
N TYR A 293 20.96 -5.75 3.74
CA TYR A 293 22.07 -5.22 2.97
C TYR A 293 21.95 -3.70 2.73
N ILE A 294 20.83 -3.23 2.19
CA ILE A 294 20.66 -1.80 1.87
C ILE A 294 20.64 -0.94 3.14
N TYR A 295 20.02 -1.42 4.21
CA TYR A 295 20.00 -0.74 5.49
C TYR A 295 21.42 -0.51 6.02
N GLU A 296 22.26 -1.56 6.07
CA GLU A 296 23.66 -1.43 6.50
C GLU A 296 24.46 -0.46 5.62
N ARG A 297 24.25 -0.49 4.30
CA ARG A 297 24.92 0.44 3.38
C ARG A 297 24.55 1.89 3.67
N LEU A 298 23.24 2.18 3.83
CA LEU A 298 22.76 3.53 4.13
C LEU A 298 23.28 4.05 5.47
N VAL A 299 23.30 3.22 6.51
CA VAL A 299 23.88 3.57 7.82
C VAL A 299 25.37 3.89 7.69
N ARG A 300 26.15 3.09 6.94
CA ARG A 300 27.58 3.37 6.68
C ARG A 300 27.82 4.68 5.91
N MET A 301 26.88 5.08 5.05
CA MET A 301 26.90 6.39 4.38
C MET A 301 26.53 7.55 5.32
N GLY A 302 26.23 7.28 6.59
CA GLY A 302 25.83 8.28 7.58
C GLY A 302 24.44 8.87 7.35
N LEU A 303 23.55 8.13 6.68
CA LEU A 303 22.14 8.52 6.54
C LEU A 303 21.35 8.06 7.76
N GLU A 304 20.48 8.94 8.24
CA GLU A 304 19.48 8.60 9.25
C GLU A 304 18.36 7.80 8.58
N VAL A 305 18.10 6.59 9.07
CA VAL A 305 17.12 5.69 8.48
C VAL A 305 16.58 4.70 9.49
N ASN A 306 15.25 4.55 9.50
CA ASN A 306 14.60 3.49 10.27
C ASN A 306 14.74 2.17 9.52
N LYS A 307 15.06 1.08 10.24
CA LYS A 307 15.13 -0.25 9.64
C LYS A 307 13.70 -0.71 9.29
N PRO A 308 13.39 -0.99 8.01
CA PRO A 308 12.07 -1.46 7.63
C PRO A 308 11.72 -2.80 8.30
N GLU A 309 10.50 -2.93 8.79
CA GLU A 309 10.00 -4.16 9.42
C GLU A 309 9.15 -4.98 8.45
N GLY A 310 8.74 -4.37 7.32
CA GLY A 310 7.97 -5.03 6.27
C GLY A 310 7.94 -4.26 4.96
N ALA A 311 7.09 -4.69 4.02
CA ALA A 311 7.05 -4.23 2.64
C ALA A 311 8.42 -4.43 1.94
N PHE A 312 8.72 -3.65 0.92
CA PHE A 312 10.01 -3.69 0.21
C PHE A 312 10.52 -2.27 -0.10
N TYR A 313 10.33 -1.36 0.87
CA TYR A 313 10.75 0.04 0.79
C TYR A 313 11.63 0.40 1.99
N ILE A 314 12.58 1.33 1.75
CA ILE A 314 13.35 1.99 2.79
C ILE A 314 13.35 3.49 2.53
N PHE A 315 13.28 4.29 3.61
CA PHE A 315 13.00 5.72 3.56
C PHE A 315 14.01 6.52 4.37
N PRO A 316 15.29 6.65 3.87
CA PRO A 316 16.33 7.41 4.56
C PRO A 316 16.10 8.91 4.46
N SER A 317 16.51 9.62 5.51
CA SER A 317 16.57 11.09 5.55
C SER A 317 17.77 11.63 4.78
N ILE A 318 17.51 12.66 3.99
CA ILE A 318 18.54 13.45 3.28
C ILE A 318 18.67 14.86 3.83
N LYS A 319 18.00 15.15 4.94
CA LYS A 319 17.95 16.49 5.59
C LYS A 319 19.31 17.11 5.79
N LYS A 320 20.34 16.30 6.11
CA LYS A 320 21.73 16.78 6.32
C LYS A 320 22.33 17.50 5.10
N PHE A 321 21.86 17.19 3.88
CA PHE A 321 22.39 17.81 2.66
C PHE A 321 21.75 19.17 2.33
N LYS A 322 20.71 19.59 3.08
CA LYS A 322 19.99 20.86 2.87
C LYS A 322 19.54 21.08 1.42
N MET A 323 19.15 19.98 0.78
CA MET A 323 18.68 19.92 -0.60
C MET A 323 17.33 19.24 -0.60
N GLY A 324 16.34 19.77 -1.35
CA GLY A 324 15.04 19.12 -1.50
C GLY A 324 15.15 17.75 -2.19
N SER A 325 14.25 16.84 -1.86
CA SER A 325 14.31 15.46 -2.34
C SER A 325 14.21 15.33 -3.86
N PHE A 326 13.45 16.24 -4.50
CA PHE A 326 13.35 16.25 -5.95
C PHE A 326 14.68 16.56 -6.62
N GLU A 327 15.40 17.59 -6.18
CA GLU A 327 16.70 17.96 -6.72
C GLU A 327 17.76 16.89 -6.43
N PHE A 328 17.72 16.30 -5.22
CA PHE A 328 18.60 15.18 -4.86
C PHE A 328 18.43 14.00 -5.83
N CYS A 329 17.19 13.52 -6.01
CA CYS A 329 16.88 12.38 -6.87
C CYS A 329 17.15 12.70 -8.35
N LYS A 330 16.89 13.92 -8.78
CA LYS A 330 17.15 14.40 -10.14
C LYS A 330 18.65 14.36 -10.47
N ARG A 331 19.49 14.92 -9.61
CA ARG A 331 20.95 14.89 -9.78
C ARG A 331 21.49 13.47 -9.75
N LEU A 332 21.03 12.63 -8.81
CA LEU A 332 21.42 11.23 -8.72
C LEU A 332 21.10 10.48 -10.04
N ALA A 333 19.91 10.71 -10.60
CA ALA A 333 19.52 10.09 -11.88
C ALA A 333 20.34 10.61 -13.07
N GLN A 334 20.63 11.91 -13.13
CA GLN A 334 21.40 12.51 -14.21
C GLN A 334 22.88 12.15 -14.18
N GLU A 335 23.50 12.30 -12.99
CA GLU A 335 24.97 12.22 -12.83
C GLU A 335 25.43 10.77 -12.60
N TYR A 336 24.64 9.97 -11.85
CA TYR A 336 25.00 8.61 -11.41
C TYR A 336 24.09 7.51 -11.97
N LYS A 337 23.07 7.87 -12.77
CA LYS A 337 22.16 6.94 -13.45
C LYS A 337 21.34 6.04 -12.52
N VAL A 338 21.11 6.47 -11.27
CA VAL A 338 20.28 5.77 -10.28
C VAL A 338 18.96 6.49 -10.10
N ALA A 339 17.87 5.78 -10.31
CA ALA A 339 16.50 6.27 -10.13
C ALA A 339 15.88 5.78 -8.82
N ILE A 340 15.57 6.72 -7.91
CA ILE A 340 14.86 6.52 -6.65
C ILE A 340 13.77 7.59 -6.54
N ILE A 341 12.76 7.43 -5.69
CA ILE A 341 11.63 8.35 -5.64
C ILE A 341 11.86 9.48 -4.62
N PRO A 342 11.65 10.75 -5.01
CA PRO A 342 11.67 11.88 -4.08
C PRO A 342 10.63 11.73 -2.96
N GLY A 343 10.99 12.08 -1.73
CA GLY A 343 10.08 12.10 -0.61
C GLY A 343 8.96 13.13 -0.74
N GLU A 344 9.19 14.20 -1.53
CA GLU A 344 8.14 15.15 -1.91
C GLU A 344 6.90 14.46 -2.50
N CYS A 345 7.06 13.33 -3.22
CA CYS A 345 5.95 12.53 -3.71
C CYS A 345 5.06 11.96 -2.60
N PHE A 346 5.53 11.95 -1.36
CA PHE A 346 4.87 11.45 -0.15
C PHE A 346 4.66 12.57 0.90
N GLU A 347 4.75 13.84 0.48
CA GLU A 347 4.68 15.02 1.37
C GLU A 347 5.74 14.98 2.49
N ALA A 348 6.97 14.50 2.18
CA ALA A 348 8.08 14.34 3.12
C ALA A 348 9.42 14.68 2.42
N ASP A 349 9.64 15.95 2.11
CA ASP A 349 10.75 16.43 1.26
C ASP A 349 12.16 16.20 1.86
N ASP A 350 12.26 15.98 3.18
CA ASP A 350 13.51 15.63 3.85
C ASP A 350 13.95 14.16 3.64
N PHE A 351 13.21 13.37 2.86
CA PHE A 351 13.41 11.92 2.69
C PHE A 351 13.47 11.51 1.23
N ILE A 352 13.91 10.26 0.98
CA ILE A 352 13.85 9.60 -0.32
C ILE A 352 13.35 8.17 -0.16
N ARG A 353 12.57 7.65 -1.13
CA ARG A 353 12.15 6.25 -1.11
C ARG A 353 12.98 5.40 -2.05
N ILE A 354 13.54 4.33 -1.54
CA ILE A 354 14.26 3.32 -2.29
C ILE A 354 13.45 2.01 -2.22
N SER A 355 13.08 1.46 -3.38
CA SER A 355 12.45 0.14 -3.47
C SER A 355 13.51 -0.92 -3.64
N TYR A 356 13.52 -1.95 -2.77
CA TYR A 356 14.47 -3.06 -2.88
C TYR A 356 13.83 -4.35 -3.42
N CYS A 357 12.73 -4.21 -4.17
CA CYS A 357 12.13 -5.30 -4.94
C CYS A 357 12.79 -5.45 -6.32
N VAL A 358 14.10 -5.56 -6.33
CA VAL A 358 14.97 -5.82 -7.47
C VAL A 358 16.08 -6.77 -7.05
N ASP A 359 16.83 -7.35 -8.00
CA ASP A 359 17.91 -8.27 -7.67
C ASP A 359 19.05 -7.62 -6.85
N MET A 360 19.81 -8.45 -6.15
CA MET A 360 20.87 -8.00 -5.25
C MET A 360 21.98 -7.22 -5.97
N ASN A 361 22.34 -7.58 -7.20
CA ASN A 361 23.38 -6.89 -7.96
C ASN A 361 22.96 -5.45 -8.31
N THR A 362 21.68 -5.27 -8.66
CA THR A 362 21.09 -3.95 -8.88
C THR A 362 21.14 -3.11 -7.61
N ILE A 363 20.82 -3.69 -6.44
CA ILE A 363 20.90 -3.00 -5.13
C ILE A 363 22.34 -2.62 -4.81
N GLN A 364 23.30 -3.51 -5.02
CA GLN A 364 24.73 -3.24 -4.80
C GLN A 364 25.22 -2.08 -5.65
N THR A 365 24.93 -2.12 -6.95
CA THR A 365 25.28 -1.05 -7.89
C THR A 365 24.66 0.28 -7.49
N ALA A 366 23.37 0.27 -7.09
CA ALA A 366 22.68 1.46 -6.62
C ALA A 366 23.35 2.06 -5.39
N CYS A 367 23.70 1.23 -4.40
CA CYS A 367 24.38 1.67 -3.18
C CYS A 367 25.76 2.25 -3.48
N ASP A 368 26.54 1.64 -4.37
CA ASP A 368 27.88 2.12 -4.73
C ASP A 368 27.81 3.50 -5.39
N ARG A 369 26.89 3.67 -6.36
CA ARG A 369 26.69 4.95 -7.05
C ARG A 369 26.09 6.02 -6.12
N LEU A 370 25.16 5.65 -5.23
CA LEU A 370 24.61 6.57 -4.23
C LEU A 370 25.70 7.04 -3.25
N GLU A 371 26.58 6.14 -2.80
CA GLU A 371 27.71 6.49 -1.93
C GLU A 371 28.67 7.46 -2.61
N GLN A 372 28.99 7.24 -3.90
CA GLN A 372 29.79 8.16 -4.68
C GLN A 372 29.14 9.54 -4.80
N PHE A 373 27.84 9.59 -5.08
CA PHE A 373 27.10 10.84 -5.15
C PHE A 373 27.12 11.59 -3.83
N ILE A 374 26.84 10.92 -2.70
CA ILE A 374 26.83 11.53 -1.37
C ILE A 374 28.18 12.16 -1.06
N LYS A 375 29.30 11.50 -1.39
CA LYS A 375 30.66 12.06 -1.18
C LYS A 375 30.89 13.38 -1.93
N THR A 376 30.21 13.63 -3.04
CA THR A 376 30.28 14.92 -3.76
C THR A 376 29.45 16.02 -3.12
N LEU A 377 28.52 15.68 -2.23
CA LEU A 377 27.68 16.65 -1.51
C LEU A 377 28.28 17.09 -0.17
N GLU A 378 29.24 16.35 0.34
CA GLU A 378 29.90 16.61 1.65
C GLU A 378 31.18 17.48 1.54
N VAL A 379 31.44 18.07 0.38
CA VAL A 379 32.61 18.91 0.11
C VAL A 379 32.31 20.40 0.31
#